data_c5353bbd6c4865183d3ea2a26e1006d5
#
_entry.id   c5353bbd6c4865183d3ea2a26e1006d5
#
_cell.length_a   1.000
_cell.length_b   1.000
_cell.length_c   1.000
_cell.angle_alpha   90.00
_cell.angle_beta   90.00
_cell.angle_gamma   90.00
#
_symmetry.space_group_name_H-M   'P 1'
#
loop_
_entity.id
_entity.type
_entity.pdbx_description
1 polymer ?
#
loop_
_entity_poly.entity_id
_entity_poly.type
_entity_poly.pdbx_seq_one_letter_code
_entity_poly.pdbx_strand_id
1 'polypeptide(L)'
;AGVSRATVSRFLNNGYVSEEKRQRIKKVIDETGYRPSAQAQTLRTKKTNLVGVIIPKINSDSIGRMVAGISLVLSQAGYQLLLANTDNNEKEEIKYLKVLAEKQVDGIILIGTVITGAHKKLLAALSIPAVILSQRLSGYSCVYYDDFQAARELTALLLETGTNVAYIGVTDRDEAAGRQRREGFLMAFEDCGKTAREELF
;
A
#
# COMPACT_ATOMS: atom_id res chain seq x y z
N ALA A 1 -9.81 -35.92 21.40
CA ALA A 1 -9.81 -35.18 22.66
C ALA A 1 -11.09 -35.45 23.52
N GLY A 2 -12.14 -36.08 22.97
CA GLY A 2 -13.36 -36.39 23.69
C GLY A 2 -14.10 -35.16 24.27
N VAL A 3 -14.06 -34.07 23.55
CA VAL A 3 -14.74 -32.80 23.91
C VAL A 3 -15.57 -32.29 22.73
N SER A 4 -16.56 -31.40 23.00
CA SER A 4 -17.40 -30.86 21.94
C SER A 4 -16.64 -29.97 20.97
N ARG A 5 -17.16 -29.85 19.72
CA ARG A 5 -16.61 -28.91 18.73
C ARG A 5 -16.53 -27.46 19.25
N ALA A 6 -17.53 -27.05 20.04
CA ALA A 6 -17.55 -25.72 20.66
C ALA A 6 -16.38 -25.52 21.64
N THR A 7 -16.04 -26.54 22.42
CA THR A 7 -14.91 -26.53 23.37
C THR A 7 -13.58 -26.41 22.63
N VAL A 8 -13.37 -27.19 21.54
CA VAL A 8 -12.20 -27.10 20.69
C VAL A 8 -12.10 -25.71 20.05
N SER A 9 -13.20 -25.19 19.51
CA SER A 9 -13.24 -23.86 18.94
C SER A 9 -12.88 -22.77 19.95
N ARG A 10 -13.37 -22.84 21.19
CA ARG A 10 -12.98 -21.89 22.24
C ARG A 10 -11.50 -21.99 22.57
N PHE A 11 -10.96 -23.20 22.70
CA PHE A 11 -9.53 -23.41 22.93
C PHE A 11 -8.67 -22.78 21.85
N LEU A 12 -8.98 -23.03 20.57
CA LEU A 12 -8.22 -22.52 19.43
C LEU A 12 -8.33 -21.00 19.26
N ASN A 13 -9.34 -20.36 19.88
CA ASN A 13 -9.53 -18.90 19.84
C ASN A 13 -9.23 -18.23 21.19
N ASN A 14 -8.39 -18.85 22.03
CA ASN A 14 -8.00 -18.35 23.35
C ASN A 14 -9.19 -18.05 24.30
N GLY A 15 -10.36 -18.66 24.04
CA GLY A 15 -11.50 -18.54 24.92
C GLY A 15 -11.36 -19.43 26.16
N TYR A 16 -12.25 -19.21 27.14
CA TYR A 16 -12.22 -19.98 28.38
C TYR A 16 -12.57 -21.46 28.13
N VAL A 17 -11.68 -22.34 28.58
CA VAL A 17 -11.82 -23.79 28.61
C VAL A 17 -11.20 -24.27 29.93
N SER A 18 -11.88 -25.19 30.66
CA SER A 18 -11.32 -25.75 31.89
C SER A 18 -9.95 -26.39 31.63
N GLU A 19 -9.09 -26.35 32.65
CA GLU A 19 -7.69 -26.80 32.51
C GLU A 19 -7.62 -28.29 32.10
N GLU A 20 -8.48 -29.15 32.64
CA GLU A 20 -8.56 -30.55 32.23
C GLU A 20 -8.80 -30.70 30.72
N LYS A 21 -9.80 -29.97 30.18
CA LYS A 21 -10.14 -30.02 28.74
C LYS A 21 -9.05 -29.40 27.91
N ARG A 22 -8.40 -28.36 28.38
CA ARG A 22 -7.25 -27.70 27.73
C ARG A 22 -6.10 -28.69 27.54
N GLN A 23 -5.75 -29.42 28.59
CA GLN A 23 -4.67 -30.44 28.55
C GLN A 23 -5.01 -31.56 27.57
N ARG A 24 -6.26 -32.06 27.60
CA ARG A 24 -6.70 -33.11 26.65
C ARG A 24 -6.66 -32.65 25.20
N ILE A 25 -7.06 -31.42 24.91
CA ILE A 25 -6.99 -30.89 23.55
C ILE A 25 -5.54 -30.69 23.12
N LYS A 26 -4.70 -30.12 23.98
CA LYS A 26 -3.27 -29.89 23.70
C LYS A 26 -2.55 -31.22 23.42
N LYS A 27 -2.78 -32.25 24.24
CA LYS A 27 -2.21 -33.58 24.01
C LYS A 27 -2.51 -34.12 22.61
N VAL A 28 -3.79 -34.07 22.19
CA VAL A 28 -4.20 -34.56 20.87
C VAL A 28 -3.60 -33.70 19.73
N ILE A 29 -3.49 -32.40 19.92
CA ILE A 29 -2.83 -31.53 18.93
C ILE A 29 -1.36 -31.91 18.78
N ASP A 30 -0.66 -32.10 19.89
CA ASP A 30 0.75 -32.45 19.91
C ASP A 30 0.99 -33.85 19.27
N GLU A 31 0.12 -34.83 19.56
CA GLU A 31 0.20 -36.20 19.01
C GLU A 31 -0.15 -36.29 17.53
N THR A 32 -1.09 -35.45 17.04
CA THR A 32 -1.58 -35.53 15.66
C THR A 32 -0.96 -34.50 14.74
N GLY A 33 -0.20 -33.53 15.27
CA GLY A 33 0.32 -32.38 14.50
C GLY A 33 -0.79 -31.50 13.94
N TYR A 34 -2.02 -31.56 14.49
CA TYR A 34 -3.16 -30.80 13.99
C TYR A 34 -2.88 -29.29 14.01
N ARG A 35 -3.03 -28.67 12.86
CA ARG A 35 -3.04 -27.20 12.73
C ARG A 35 -4.39 -26.76 12.20
N PRO A 36 -5.04 -25.76 12.80
CA PRO A 36 -6.25 -25.17 12.26
C PRO A 36 -6.02 -24.73 10.82
N SER A 37 -6.88 -25.15 9.91
CA SER A 37 -6.79 -24.69 8.52
C SER A 37 -7.08 -23.20 8.45
N ALA A 38 -6.17 -22.42 7.86
CA ALA A 38 -6.37 -20.99 7.60
C ALA A 38 -7.64 -20.76 6.76
N GLN A 39 -7.92 -21.64 5.79
CA GLN A 39 -9.14 -21.61 4.99
C GLN A 39 -10.41 -21.77 5.82
N ALA A 40 -10.42 -22.71 6.81
CA ALA A 40 -11.54 -22.89 7.70
C ALA A 40 -11.76 -21.68 8.62
N GLN A 41 -10.69 -21.01 9.03
CA GLN A 41 -10.78 -19.76 9.78
C GLN A 41 -11.33 -18.62 8.91
N THR A 42 -10.83 -18.46 7.68
CA THR A 42 -11.30 -17.47 6.70
C THR A 42 -12.80 -17.64 6.40
N LEU A 43 -13.27 -18.87 6.19
CA LEU A 43 -14.69 -19.15 5.97
C LEU A 43 -15.58 -18.70 7.15
N ARG A 44 -15.04 -18.76 8.36
CA ARG A 44 -15.79 -18.36 9.57
C ARG A 44 -15.72 -16.86 9.84
N THR A 45 -14.53 -16.26 9.69
CA THR A 45 -14.28 -14.85 10.02
C THR A 45 -14.57 -13.93 8.85
N LYS A 46 -14.63 -14.47 7.64
CA LYS A 46 -14.64 -13.73 6.35
C LYS A 46 -13.42 -12.80 6.19
N LYS A 47 -12.33 -13.11 6.90
CA LYS A 47 -11.07 -12.38 6.84
C LYS A 47 -9.92 -13.32 6.52
N THR A 48 -9.06 -12.89 5.64
CA THR A 48 -7.84 -13.62 5.28
C THR A 48 -6.63 -13.17 6.09
N ASN A 49 -6.72 -11.99 6.73
CA ASN A 49 -5.62 -11.26 7.36
C ASN A 49 -4.47 -10.99 6.37
N LEU A 50 -4.82 -10.77 5.08
CA LEU A 50 -3.90 -10.42 4.02
C LEU A 50 -4.22 -9.02 3.51
N VAL A 51 -3.20 -8.20 3.30
CA VAL A 51 -3.30 -6.91 2.60
C VAL A 51 -2.39 -6.95 1.38
N GLY A 52 -2.95 -6.66 0.22
CA GLY A 52 -2.19 -6.52 -1.02
C GLY A 52 -1.54 -5.14 -1.10
N VAL A 53 -0.25 -5.09 -1.42
CA VAL A 53 0.48 -3.84 -1.66
C VAL A 53 1.06 -3.89 -3.07
N ILE A 54 0.58 -3.00 -3.93
CA ILE A 54 1.06 -2.87 -5.31
C ILE A 54 2.04 -1.72 -5.34
N ILE A 55 3.25 -1.99 -5.83
CA ILE A 55 4.35 -1.01 -5.89
C ILE A 55 4.84 -0.83 -7.32
N PRO A 56 5.26 0.39 -7.69
CA PRO A 56 5.76 0.67 -9.03
C PRO A 56 7.18 0.11 -9.26
N LYS A 57 8.02 0.06 -8.22
CA LYS A 57 9.42 -0.32 -8.37
C LYS A 57 10.04 -0.79 -7.05
N ILE A 58 10.49 -2.04 -7.00
CA ILE A 58 11.02 -2.63 -5.77
C ILE A 58 12.39 -2.06 -5.35
N ASN A 59 13.21 -1.66 -6.31
CA ASN A 59 14.57 -1.15 -6.08
C ASN A 59 14.62 0.38 -5.87
N SER A 60 13.56 0.98 -5.36
CA SER A 60 13.49 2.41 -5.01
C SER A 60 13.56 2.57 -3.50
N ASP A 61 14.49 3.40 -3.00
CA ASP A 61 14.67 3.67 -1.57
C ASP A 61 13.39 4.23 -0.92
N SER A 62 12.70 5.15 -1.59
CA SER A 62 11.46 5.74 -1.07
C SER A 62 10.35 4.70 -0.97
N ILE A 63 10.16 3.88 -2.00
CA ILE A 63 9.19 2.78 -2.01
C ILE A 63 9.55 1.74 -0.94
N GLY A 64 10.83 1.37 -0.82
CA GLY A 64 11.29 0.45 0.21
C GLY A 64 10.97 0.93 1.63
N ARG A 65 11.18 2.22 1.93
CA ARG A 65 10.81 2.82 3.23
C ARG A 65 9.29 2.83 3.46
N MET A 66 8.50 3.14 2.44
CA MET A 66 7.02 3.08 2.54
C MET A 66 6.55 1.66 2.85
N VAL A 67 7.07 0.66 2.12
CA VAL A 67 6.72 -0.76 2.33
C VAL A 67 7.14 -1.23 3.73
N ALA A 68 8.31 -0.82 4.21
CA ALA A 68 8.76 -1.15 5.56
C ALA A 68 7.81 -0.59 6.64
N GLY A 69 7.39 0.67 6.51
CA GLY A 69 6.40 1.28 7.41
C GLY A 69 5.05 0.58 7.38
N ILE A 70 4.54 0.27 6.19
CA ILE A 70 3.30 -0.49 5.99
C ILE A 70 3.42 -1.87 6.66
N SER A 71 4.52 -2.60 6.41
CA SER A 71 4.76 -3.94 6.96
C SER A 71 4.78 -3.94 8.48
N LEU A 72 5.40 -2.94 9.09
CA LEU A 72 5.46 -2.80 10.54
C LEU A 72 4.04 -2.69 11.14
N VAL A 73 3.22 -1.78 10.62
CA VAL A 73 1.86 -1.55 11.13
C VAL A 73 0.96 -2.77 10.89
N LEU A 74 1.02 -3.37 9.70
CA LEU A 74 0.22 -4.55 9.36
C LEU A 74 0.59 -5.73 10.25
N SER A 75 1.88 -5.97 10.50
CA SER A 75 2.36 -7.06 11.36
C SER A 75 1.87 -6.89 12.80
N GLN A 76 1.92 -5.69 13.36
CA GLN A 76 1.38 -5.38 14.69
C GLN A 76 -0.13 -5.62 14.79
N ALA A 77 -0.86 -5.39 13.70
CA ALA A 77 -2.29 -5.63 13.60
C ALA A 77 -2.65 -7.09 13.25
N GLY A 78 -1.67 -7.99 13.12
CA GLY A 78 -1.87 -9.40 12.78
C GLY A 78 -2.16 -9.67 11.29
N TYR A 79 -1.83 -8.72 10.42
CA TYR A 79 -1.95 -8.87 8.96
C TYR A 79 -0.62 -9.27 8.33
N GLN A 80 -0.71 -10.03 7.23
CA GLN A 80 0.41 -10.32 6.34
C GLN A 80 0.31 -9.46 5.09
N LEU A 81 1.46 -9.09 4.54
CA LEU A 81 1.59 -8.27 3.36
C LEU A 81 1.86 -9.15 2.13
N LEU A 82 1.07 -8.99 1.07
CA LEU A 82 1.33 -9.55 -0.25
C LEU A 82 1.83 -8.44 -1.17
N LEU A 83 3.11 -8.50 -1.57
CA LEU A 83 3.73 -7.49 -2.42
C LEU A 83 3.62 -7.85 -3.89
N ALA A 84 3.21 -6.90 -4.73
CA ALA A 84 3.21 -7.00 -6.18
C ALA A 84 4.04 -5.85 -6.77
N ASN A 85 5.15 -6.18 -7.44
CA ASN A 85 5.98 -5.22 -8.16
C ASN A 85 5.55 -5.15 -9.62
N THR A 86 5.36 -3.95 -10.16
CA THR A 86 4.80 -3.72 -11.50
C THR A 86 5.80 -3.14 -12.50
N ASP A 87 6.99 -2.76 -12.06
CA ASP A 87 8.04 -2.10 -12.87
C ASP A 87 7.52 -0.89 -13.65
N ASN A 88 6.69 -0.05 -13.00
CA ASN A 88 6.01 1.11 -13.60
C ASN A 88 5.07 0.74 -14.77
N ASN A 89 4.58 -0.50 -14.84
CA ASN A 89 3.70 -0.93 -15.89
C ASN A 89 2.24 -0.84 -15.47
N GLU A 90 1.50 0.12 -16.04
CA GLU A 90 0.09 0.36 -15.75
C GLU A 90 -0.81 -0.87 -16.00
N LYS A 91 -0.46 -1.72 -16.99
CA LYS A 91 -1.21 -2.95 -17.28
C LYS A 91 -1.00 -4.01 -16.19
N GLU A 92 0.22 -4.12 -15.66
CA GLU A 92 0.51 -5.01 -14.54
C GLU A 92 -0.18 -4.51 -13.25
N GLU A 93 -0.25 -3.19 -13.01
CA GLU A 93 -1.01 -2.63 -11.88
C GLU A 93 -2.49 -3.06 -11.95
N ILE A 94 -3.14 -2.89 -13.11
CA ILE A 94 -4.52 -3.31 -13.36
C ILE A 94 -4.69 -4.83 -13.14
N LYS A 95 -3.75 -5.62 -13.63
CA LYS A 95 -3.76 -7.09 -13.45
C LYS A 95 -3.64 -7.48 -11.98
N TYR A 96 -2.71 -6.89 -11.23
CA TYR A 96 -2.54 -7.20 -9.82
C TYR A 96 -3.70 -6.71 -8.95
N LEU A 97 -4.33 -5.59 -9.27
CA LEU A 97 -5.58 -5.18 -8.62
C LEU A 97 -6.66 -6.28 -8.72
N LYS A 98 -6.83 -6.89 -9.89
CA LYS A 98 -7.77 -8.00 -10.10
C LYS A 98 -7.34 -9.26 -9.34
N VAL A 99 -6.07 -9.66 -9.50
CA VAL A 99 -5.54 -10.86 -8.85
C VAL A 99 -5.67 -10.78 -7.32
N LEU A 100 -5.36 -9.65 -6.71
CA LEU A 100 -5.47 -9.47 -5.27
C LEU A 100 -6.94 -9.51 -4.80
N ALA A 101 -7.86 -8.91 -5.57
CA ALA A 101 -9.29 -9.02 -5.29
C ALA A 101 -9.79 -10.48 -5.38
N GLU A 102 -9.37 -11.23 -6.40
CA GLU A 102 -9.69 -12.66 -6.55
C GLU A 102 -9.08 -13.52 -5.43
N LYS A 103 -7.91 -13.16 -4.92
CA LYS A 103 -7.27 -13.78 -3.74
C LYS A 103 -7.94 -13.44 -2.42
N GLN A 104 -9.01 -12.63 -2.47
CA GLN A 104 -9.80 -12.25 -1.30
C GLN A 104 -8.96 -11.58 -0.20
N VAL A 105 -7.99 -10.73 -0.57
CA VAL A 105 -7.29 -9.92 0.42
C VAL A 105 -8.30 -8.99 1.12
N ASP A 106 -8.03 -8.65 2.38
CA ASP A 106 -8.93 -7.82 3.19
C ASP A 106 -8.86 -6.34 2.82
N GLY A 107 -7.83 -5.94 2.06
CA GLY A 107 -7.66 -4.58 1.55
C GLY A 107 -6.47 -4.47 0.59
N ILE A 108 -6.41 -3.38 -0.14
CA ILE A 108 -5.33 -3.08 -1.09
C ILE A 108 -4.73 -1.72 -0.78
N ILE A 109 -3.40 -1.62 -0.83
CA ILE A 109 -2.65 -0.37 -0.87
C ILE A 109 -2.02 -0.27 -2.26
N LEU A 110 -2.38 0.77 -3.01
CA LEU A 110 -1.81 1.04 -4.32
C LEU A 110 -0.84 2.22 -4.22
N ILE A 111 0.45 1.98 -4.42
CA ILE A 111 1.46 3.01 -4.65
C ILE A 111 1.56 3.19 -6.15
N GLY A 112 0.72 4.05 -6.71
CA GLY A 112 0.64 4.26 -8.14
C GLY A 112 1.47 5.45 -8.60
N THR A 113 1.94 5.43 -9.84
CA THR A 113 2.59 6.57 -10.49
C THR A 113 1.61 7.31 -11.40
N VAL A 114 0.84 6.58 -12.18
CA VAL A 114 -0.15 7.12 -13.13
C VAL A 114 -1.51 6.48 -12.91
N ILE A 115 -2.47 7.24 -12.39
CA ILE A 115 -3.84 6.75 -12.18
C ILE A 115 -4.69 6.99 -13.44
N THR A 116 -4.88 5.95 -14.23
CA THR A 116 -5.66 6.01 -15.48
C THR A 116 -7.16 5.81 -15.26
N GLY A 117 -7.96 6.05 -16.31
CA GLY A 117 -9.39 5.72 -16.30
C GLY A 117 -9.69 4.25 -16.02
N ALA A 118 -8.80 3.34 -16.45
CA ALA A 118 -8.91 1.91 -16.16
C ALA A 118 -8.71 1.59 -14.67
N HIS A 119 -7.76 2.26 -14.00
CA HIS A 119 -7.59 2.17 -12.55
C HIS A 119 -8.83 2.63 -11.81
N LYS A 120 -9.36 3.82 -12.17
CA LYS A 120 -10.57 4.39 -11.54
C LYS A 120 -11.77 3.45 -11.69
N LYS A 121 -11.99 2.90 -12.89
CA LYS A 121 -13.09 1.95 -13.15
C LYS A 121 -12.94 0.68 -12.33
N LEU A 122 -11.74 0.13 -12.25
CA LEU A 122 -11.50 -1.11 -11.52
C LEU A 122 -11.60 -0.89 -10.00
N LEU A 123 -10.98 0.16 -9.48
CA LEU A 123 -11.05 0.52 -8.07
C LEU A 123 -12.50 0.71 -7.62
N ALA A 124 -13.34 1.38 -8.44
CA ALA A 124 -14.77 1.56 -8.15
C ALA A 124 -15.57 0.25 -8.14
N ALA A 125 -15.08 -0.79 -8.82
CA ALA A 125 -15.71 -2.10 -8.86
C ALA A 125 -15.23 -3.04 -7.74
N LEU A 126 -14.21 -2.66 -6.96
CA LEU A 126 -13.72 -3.48 -5.86
C LEU A 126 -14.73 -3.51 -4.70
N SER A 127 -14.94 -4.69 -4.16
CA SER A 127 -15.73 -4.91 -2.93
C SER A 127 -14.92 -4.80 -1.64
N ILE A 128 -13.61 -4.56 -1.75
CA ILE A 128 -12.65 -4.44 -0.65
C ILE A 128 -12.09 -3.03 -0.58
N PRO A 129 -11.72 -2.53 0.61
CA PRO A 129 -11.16 -1.19 0.74
C PRO A 129 -9.83 -1.04 0.00
N ALA A 130 -9.64 0.11 -0.61
CA ALA A 130 -8.38 0.50 -1.24
C ALA A 130 -7.90 1.84 -0.70
N VAL A 131 -6.59 1.92 -0.45
CA VAL A 131 -5.87 3.14 -0.07
C VAL A 131 -4.88 3.48 -1.18
N ILE A 132 -4.85 4.73 -1.58
CA ILE A 132 -3.92 5.23 -2.59
C ILE A 132 -2.76 5.92 -1.88
N LEU A 133 -1.54 5.54 -2.22
CA LEU A 133 -0.33 6.12 -1.65
C LEU A 133 0.46 6.84 -2.75
N SER A 134 1.04 8.00 -2.41
CA SER A 134 1.81 8.89 -3.29
C SER A 134 1.00 9.61 -4.36
N GLN A 135 -0.31 9.39 -4.46
CA GLN A 135 -1.19 10.08 -5.40
C GLN A 135 -2.48 10.51 -4.69
N ARG A 136 -3.13 11.52 -5.24
CA ARG A 136 -4.45 11.96 -4.80
C ARG A 136 -5.53 11.45 -5.74
N LEU A 137 -6.51 10.73 -5.20
CA LEU A 137 -7.65 10.23 -5.96
C LEU A 137 -8.94 10.52 -5.21
N SER A 138 -9.82 11.33 -5.79
CA SER A 138 -11.12 11.63 -5.19
C SER A 138 -11.97 10.38 -4.95
N GLY A 139 -12.61 10.29 -3.78
CA GLY A 139 -13.42 9.15 -3.37
C GLY A 139 -12.65 8.03 -2.66
N TYR A 140 -11.34 8.18 -2.47
CA TYR A 140 -10.48 7.21 -1.78
C TYR A 140 -9.71 7.84 -0.62
N SER A 141 -9.35 7.03 0.36
CA SER A 141 -8.34 7.40 1.35
C SER A 141 -6.98 7.48 0.66
N CYS A 142 -6.32 8.63 0.76
CA CYS A 142 -5.05 8.89 0.13
C CYS A 142 -4.02 9.35 1.16
N VAL A 143 -2.78 8.90 1.00
CA VAL A 143 -1.61 9.41 1.72
C VAL A 143 -0.59 9.88 0.70
N TYR A 144 -0.28 11.15 0.68
CA TYR A 144 0.58 11.78 -0.32
C TYR A 144 1.37 12.94 0.29
N TYR A 145 2.41 13.36 -0.40
CA TYR A 145 3.18 14.56 -0.09
C TYR A 145 2.60 15.77 -0.81
N ASP A 146 2.85 16.95 -0.29
CA ASP A 146 2.65 18.19 -1.03
C ASP A 146 3.85 18.42 -1.96
N ASP A 147 3.85 17.68 -3.08
CA ASP A 147 4.95 17.67 -4.05
C ASP A 147 5.15 19.06 -4.69
N PHE A 148 4.06 19.82 -4.88
CA PHE A 148 4.12 21.18 -5.39
C PHE A 148 4.87 22.10 -4.41
N GLN A 149 4.42 22.15 -3.15
CA GLN A 149 5.02 23.05 -2.16
C GLN A 149 6.46 22.64 -1.84
N ALA A 150 6.75 21.35 -1.73
CA ALA A 150 8.11 20.87 -1.48
C ALA A 150 9.09 21.26 -2.61
N ALA A 151 8.67 21.14 -3.87
CA ALA A 151 9.49 21.57 -5.00
C ALA A 151 9.65 23.09 -5.05
N ARG A 152 8.59 23.86 -4.76
CA ARG A 152 8.63 25.31 -4.71
C ARG A 152 9.60 25.82 -3.64
N GLU A 153 9.51 25.30 -2.43
CA GLU A 153 10.38 25.70 -1.32
C GLU A 153 11.84 25.35 -1.58
N LEU A 154 12.12 24.14 -2.05
CA LEU A 154 13.49 23.72 -2.38
C LEU A 154 14.09 24.58 -3.48
N THR A 155 13.30 24.89 -4.52
CA THR A 155 13.75 25.72 -5.62
C THR A 155 14.01 27.16 -5.18
N ALA A 156 13.15 27.72 -4.34
CA ALA A 156 13.35 29.05 -3.78
C ALA A 156 14.68 29.16 -3.00
N LEU A 157 14.96 28.17 -2.12
CA LEU A 157 16.24 28.09 -1.40
C LEU A 157 17.45 28.03 -2.35
N LEU A 158 17.36 27.29 -3.44
CA LEU A 158 18.44 27.23 -4.42
C LEU A 158 18.63 28.58 -5.16
N LEU A 159 17.54 29.27 -5.47
CA LEU A 159 17.58 30.57 -6.15
C LEU A 159 18.17 31.68 -5.27
N GLU A 160 18.08 31.59 -3.94
CA GLU A 160 18.73 32.50 -2.99
C GLU A 160 20.26 32.38 -3.03
N THR A 161 20.79 31.21 -3.36
CA THR A 161 22.24 30.98 -3.42
C THR A 161 22.90 31.59 -4.69
N GLY A 162 22.10 32.10 -5.61
CA GLY A 162 22.56 32.69 -6.87
C GLY A 162 23.10 31.67 -7.89
N THR A 163 22.90 30.40 -7.67
CA THR A 163 23.32 29.33 -8.60
C THR A 163 22.33 29.17 -9.75
N ASN A 164 22.82 28.72 -10.92
CA ASN A 164 21.97 28.28 -12.02
C ASN A 164 21.25 27.00 -11.58
N VAL A 165 19.93 27.02 -11.56
CA VAL A 165 19.09 25.89 -11.12
C VAL A 165 18.51 25.23 -12.35
N ALA A 166 18.63 23.90 -12.43
CA ALA A 166 18.02 23.06 -13.44
C ALA A 166 17.07 22.05 -12.79
N TYR A 167 15.98 21.73 -13.48
CA TYR A 167 15.01 20.71 -13.07
C TYR A 167 15.08 19.50 -14.00
N ILE A 168 15.30 18.34 -13.41
CA ILE A 168 15.20 17.05 -14.09
C ILE A 168 14.03 16.29 -13.45
N GLY A 169 12.98 16.05 -14.22
CA GLY A 169 11.76 15.44 -13.73
C GLY A 169 11.36 14.18 -14.47
N VAL A 170 10.19 13.67 -14.12
CA VAL A 170 9.53 12.55 -14.80
C VAL A 170 8.35 13.09 -15.62
N THR A 171 7.70 12.22 -16.36
CA THR A 171 6.53 12.59 -17.20
C THR A 171 5.41 13.26 -16.38
N ASP A 172 4.79 14.28 -16.92
CA ASP A 172 3.61 14.97 -16.34
C ASP A 172 2.37 14.07 -16.21
N ARG A 173 2.40 12.86 -16.79
CA ARG A 173 1.36 11.85 -16.55
C ARG A 173 1.36 11.37 -15.09
N ASP A 174 2.51 11.41 -14.42
CA ASP A 174 2.61 11.29 -12.98
C ASP A 174 2.22 12.63 -12.37
N GLU A 175 1.03 12.69 -11.79
CA GLU A 175 0.45 13.91 -11.24
C GLU A 175 1.31 14.51 -10.12
N ALA A 176 1.79 13.67 -9.19
CA ALA A 176 2.55 14.10 -8.02
C ALA A 176 4.02 14.37 -8.36
N ALA A 177 4.78 13.33 -8.76
CA ALA A 177 6.22 13.45 -8.97
C ALA A 177 6.59 14.17 -10.29
N GLY A 178 5.72 14.13 -11.28
CA GLY A 178 5.90 14.83 -12.56
C GLY A 178 5.34 16.24 -12.50
N ARG A 179 4.03 16.37 -12.68
CA ARG A 179 3.37 17.67 -12.87
C ARG A 179 3.51 18.60 -11.68
N GLN A 180 3.14 18.18 -10.47
CA GLN A 180 3.14 19.07 -9.30
C GLN A 180 4.55 19.57 -8.94
N ARG A 181 5.57 18.70 -9.01
CA ARG A 181 6.94 19.16 -8.77
C ARG A 181 7.43 20.13 -9.83
N ARG A 182 7.09 19.91 -11.09
CA ARG A 182 7.44 20.84 -12.17
C ARG A 182 6.75 22.19 -12.00
N GLU A 183 5.47 22.19 -11.70
CA GLU A 183 4.70 23.40 -11.41
C GLU A 183 5.26 24.17 -10.20
N GLY A 184 5.63 23.47 -9.12
CA GLY A 184 6.26 24.05 -7.96
C GLY A 184 7.63 24.68 -8.28
N PHE A 185 8.45 24.01 -9.10
CA PHE A 185 9.72 24.55 -9.60
C PHE A 185 9.50 25.86 -10.37
N LEU A 186 8.58 25.86 -11.34
CA LEU A 186 8.28 27.06 -12.16
C LEU A 186 7.75 28.21 -11.31
N MET A 187 6.84 27.92 -10.36
CA MET A 187 6.27 28.91 -9.46
C MET A 187 7.35 29.60 -8.61
N ALA A 188 8.36 28.88 -8.13
CA ALA A 188 9.45 29.47 -7.38
C ALA A 188 10.26 30.49 -8.20
N PHE A 189 10.42 30.29 -9.51
CA PHE A 189 11.03 31.28 -10.40
C PHE A 189 10.16 32.53 -10.54
N GLU A 190 8.84 32.34 -10.73
CA GLU A 190 7.88 33.46 -10.80
C GLU A 190 7.89 34.30 -9.52
N ASP A 191 7.87 33.63 -8.35
CA ASP A 191 7.93 34.31 -7.03
C ASP A 191 9.18 35.17 -6.86
N CYS A 192 10.28 34.77 -7.48
CA CYS A 192 11.55 35.51 -7.46
C CYS A 192 11.67 36.54 -8.61
N GLY A 193 10.63 36.75 -9.42
CA GLY A 193 10.65 37.62 -10.58
C GLY A 193 11.59 37.16 -11.69
N LYS A 194 11.89 35.86 -11.74
CA LYS A 194 12.76 35.22 -12.73
C LYS A 194 11.91 34.35 -13.67
N THR A 195 12.47 34.03 -14.83
CA THR A 195 11.83 33.12 -15.79
C THR A 195 12.71 31.88 -15.95
N ALA A 196 12.11 30.72 -15.74
CA ALA A 196 12.77 29.44 -16.05
C ALA A 196 12.84 29.26 -17.59
N ARG A 197 13.98 28.81 -18.09
CA ARG A 197 14.11 28.40 -19.49
C ARG A 197 13.75 26.94 -19.61
N GLU A 198 12.82 26.60 -20.49
CA GLU A 198 12.51 25.22 -20.82
C GLU A 198 13.47 24.73 -21.92
N GLU A 199 14.35 23.79 -21.58
CA GLU A 199 15.13 23.03 -22.54
C GLU A 199 14.69 21.57 -22.41
N LEU A 200 14.05 21.06 -23.48
CA LEU A 200 13.65 19.66 -23.55
C LEU A 200 14.79 18.86 -24.18
N PHE A 201 15.31 17.87 -23.46
CA PHE A 201 16.30 16.92 -23.96
C PHE A 201 15.64 15.58 -24.28
#